data_8e1b5c118b5cfdbe9470afa31d9dda47
#
_entry.id   8e1b5c118b5cfdbe9470afa31d9dda47
#
_cell.length_a   1.000
_cell.length_b   1.000
_cell.length_c   1.000
_cell.angle_alpha   90.00
_cell.angle_beta   90.00
_cell.angle_gamma   90.00
#
_symmetry.space_group_name_H-M   'P 1'
#
loop_
_entity.id
_entity.type
_entity.pdbx_description
1 polymer ?
#
loop_
_entity_poly.entity_id
_entity_poly.type
_entity_poly.pdbx_seq_one_letter_code
_entity_poly.pdbx_strand_id
1 'polypeptide(L)'
;MEAAAHLFALQGYHGTSTSEIARLADVSENTIFRHFEHKEDIFWAALHWQATGLRLRREILEEMENCEAPEVVFPKIFEMLELSVKSRPELLRLIAVAFLELRGGAFQFSREYISPIVSAINRYLALSVENGQVRNLDSTITTTALVTVALLHPGMLKMIDDRGESYADSYEAARAYTKFWLDAVASKPSEVSTNRFAKAETSLPAQGS
;
A
#
# COMPACT_ATOMS: atom_id res chain seq x y z
N MET A 1 -23.40 -2.47 -4.81
CA MET A 1 -21.98 -2.82 -4.69
C MET A 1 -21.63 -3.37 -3.31
N GLU A 2 -22.14 -2.81 -2.24
CA GLU A 2 -21.87 -3.24 -0.86
C GLU A 2 -22.18 -4.72 -0.63
N ALA A 3 -23.38 -5.18 -1.01
CA ALA A 3 -23.78 -6.61 -0.91
C ALA A 3 -22.81 -7.55 -1.63
N ALA A 4 -22.38 -7.19 -2.85
CA ALA A 4 -21.43 -7.99 -3.61
C ALA A 4 -20.04 -8.02 -2.93
N ALA A 5 -19.53 -6.86 -2.51
CA ALA A 5 -18.26 -6.78 -1.80
C ALA A 5 -18.27 -7.63 -0.53
N HIS A 6 -19.35 -7.55 0.26
CA HIS A 6 -19.51 -8.31 1.48
C HIS A 6 -19.51 -9.82 1.23
N LEU A 7 -20.32 -10.31 0.29
CA LEU A 7 -20.42 -11.74 0.01
C LEU A 7 -19.13 -12.30 -0.58
N PHE A 8 -18.53 -11.63 -1.55
CA PHE A 8 -17.24 -12.07 -2.10
C PHE A 8 -16.12 -12.06 -1.07
N ALA A 9 -16.08 -11.09 -0.16
CA ALA A 9 -15.09 -11.05 0.91
C ALA A 9 -15.30 -12.17 1.95
N LEU A 10 -16.55 -12.60 2.17
CA LEU A 10 -16.89 -13.62 3.17
C LEU A 10 -16.73 -15.04 2.63
N GLN A 11 -17.20 -15.31 1.41
CA GLN A 11 -17.37 -16.64 0.84
C GLN A 11 -16.40 -16.95 -0.31
N GLY A 12 -15.58 -15.96 -0.75
CA GLY A 12 -14.75 -16.05 -1.94
C GLY A 12 -15.56 -15.89 -3.23
N TYR A 13 -14.86 -15.89 -4.37
CA TYR A 13 -15.51 -15.76 -5.67
C TYR A 13 -16.36 -16.98 -6.00
N HIS A 14 -15.81 -18.19 -5.84
CA HIS A 14 -16.52 -19.42 -6.21
C HIS A 14 -17.69 -19.72 -5.28
N GLY A 15 -17.59 -19.37 -3.99
CA GLY A 15 -18.64 -19.58 -2.98
C GLY A 15 -19.82 -18.63 -3.08
N THR A 16 -19.72 -17.54 -3.82
CA THR A 16 -20.78 -16.52 -3.95
C THR A 16 -21.61 -16.75 -5.22
N SER A 17 -22.95 -16.70 -5.12
CA SER A 17 -23.86 -16.73 -6.26
C SER A 17 -24.47 -15.36 -6.57
N THR A 18 -24.84 -15.12 -7.83
CA THR A 18 -25.53 -13.89 -8.26
C THR A 18 -26.91 -13.74 -7.63
N SER A 19 -27.59 -14.85 -7.37
CA SER A 19 -28.88 -14.87 -6.68
C SER A 19 -28.77 -14.45 -5.21
N GLU A 20 -27.69 -14.82 -4.51
CA GLU A 20 -27.42 -14.35 -3.14
C GLU A 20 -27.11 -12.85 -3.11
N ILE A 21 -26.33 -12.36 -4.08
CA ILE A 21 -26.06 -10.93 -4.23
C ILE A 21 -27.37 -10.16 -4.47
N ALA A 22 -28.22 -10.65 -5.37
CA ALA A 22 -29.51 -10.05 -5.68
C ALA A 22 -30.40 -9.97 -4.43
N ARG A 23 -30.52 -11.08 -3.71
CA ARG A 23 -31.29 -11.17 -2.47
C ARG A 23 -30.79 -10.21 -1.39
N LEU A 24 -29.46 -10.12 -1.18
CA LEU A 24 -28.87 -9.23 -0.18
C LEU A 24 -28.97 -7.76 -0.58
N ALA A 25 -28.94 -7.47 -1.88
CA ALA A 25 -29.08 -6.11 -2.42
C ALA A 25 -30.56 -5.66 -2.57
N ASP A 26 -31.52 -6.53 -2.23
CA ASP A 26 -32.96 -6.29 -2.39
C ASP A 26 -33.36 -5.92 -3.85
N VAL A 27 -32.81 -6.65 -4.81
CA VAL A 27 -33.12 -6.49 -6.23
C VAL A 27 -33.39 -7.85 -6.88
N SER A 28 -33.97 -7.86 -8.09
CA SER A 28 -34.06 -9.10 -8.86
C SER A 28 -32.71 -9.45 -9.51
N GLU A 29 -32.46 -10.74 -9.71
CA GLU A 29 -31.27 -11.21 -10.43
C GLU A 29 -31.22 -10.65 -11.87
N ASN A 30 -32.40 -10.51 -12.52
CA ASN A 30 -32.52 -9.85 -13.81
C ASN A 30 -32.05 -8.39 -13.78
N THR A 31 -32.22 -7.70 -12.67
CA THR A 31 -31.70 -6.33 -12.48
C THR A 31 -30.18 -6.33 -12.50
N ILE A 32 -29.55 -7.31 -11.85
CA ILE A 32 -28.09 -7.46 -11.88
C ILE A 32 -27.61 -7.71 -13.31
N PHE A 33 -28.18 -8.70 -14.02
CA PHE A 33 -27.76 -9.07 -15.36
C PHE A 33 -28.05 -8.00 -16.43
N ARG A 34 -28.89 -7.02 -16.13
CA ARG A 34 -29.05 -5.84 -16.99
C ARG A 34 -27.82 -4.91 -16.95
N HIS A 35 -27.01 -4.96 -15.89
CA HIS A 35 -25.83 -4.12 -15.66
C HIS A 35 -24.51 -4.87 -15.82
N PHE A 36 -24.50 -6.18 -15.60
CA PHE A 36 -23.32 -7.02 -15.61
C PHE A 36 -23.60 -8.29 -16.41
N GLU A 37 -22.73 -8.61 -17.36
CA GLU A 37 -22.90 -9.81 -18.19
C GLU A 37 -22.52 -11.07 -17.40
N HIS A 38 -21.46 -10.97 -16.59
CA HIS A 38 -20.92 -12.10 -15.85
C HIS A 38 -20.73 -11.79 -14.35
N LYS A 39 -20.69 -12.83 -13.53
CA LYS A 39 -20.39 -12.72 -12.10
C LYS A 39 -19.03 -12.06 -11.87
N GLU A 40 -18.08 -12.27 -12.77
CA GLU A 40 -16.75 -11.67 -12.70
C GLU A 40 -16.79 -10.13 -12.82
N ASP A 41 -17.68 -9.59 -13.66
CA ASP A 41 -17.88 -8.14 -13.80
C ASP A 41 -18.36 -7.52 -12.50
N ILE A 42 -19.28 -8.23 -11.80
CA ILE A 42 -19.76 -7.79 -10.48
C ILE A 42 -18.64 -7.78 -9.46
N PHE A 43 -17.77 -8.80 -9.48
CA PHE A 43 -16.62 -8.89 -8.58
C PHE A 43 -15.66 -7.72 -8.80
N TRP A 44 -15.25 -7.47 -10.05
CA TRP A 44 -14.33 -6.37 -10.35
C TRP A 44 -14.95 -5.02 -10.03
N ALA A 45 -16.23 -4.80 -10.33
CA ALA A 45 -16.92 -3.57 -9.96
C ALA A 45 -16.98 -3.36 -8.44
N ALA A 46 -17.22 -4.42 -7.67
CA ALA A 46 -17.21 -4.35 -6.20
C ALA A 46 -15.81 -4.06 -5.65
N LEU A 47 -14.76 -4.70 -6.20
CA LEU A 47 -13.38 -4.45 -5.81
C LEU A 47 -12.94 -3.02 -6.17
N HIS A 48 -13.25 -2.54 -7.39
CA HIS A 48 -12.98 -1.17 -7.79
C HIS A 48 -13.69 -0.15 -6.89
N TRP A 49 -14.96 -0.41 -6.55
CA TRP A 49 -15.72 0.44 -5.63
C TRP A 49 -15.06 0.52 -4.25
N GLN A 50 -14.59 -0.60 -3.72
CA GLN A 50 -13.85 -0.65 -2.46
C GLN A 50 -12.49 0.06 -2.56
N ALA A 51 -11.81 -0.01 -3.70
CA ALA A 51 -10.49 0.57 -3.89
C ALA A 51 -10.49 2.09 -4.18
N THR A 52 -11.64 2.72 -4.42
CA THR A 52 -11.71 4.15 -4.79
C THR A 52 -11.04 5.11 -3.80
N GLY A 53 -10.87 4.71 -2.54
CA GLY A 53 -10.15 5.49 -1.51
C GLY A 53 -8.68 5.12 -1.36
N LEU A 54 -8.17 4.10 -2.08
CA LEU A 54 -6.79 3.66 -1.99
C LEU A 54 -5.91 4.52 -2.91
N ARG A 55 -5.64 5.75 -2.48
CA ARG A 55 -4.77 6.70 -3.19
C ARG A 55 -3.93 7.47 -2.18
N LEU A 56 -2.68 7.75 -2.56
CA LEU A 56 -1.88 8.69 -1.78
C LEU A 56 -2.56 10.06 -1.79
N ARG A 57 -2.69 10.66 -0.61
CA ARG A 57 -3.21 12.02 -0.48
C ARG A 57 -2.26 12.99 -1.17
N ARG A 58 -2.82 14.03 -1.76
CA ARG A 58 -2.05 15.03 -2.49
C ARG A 58 -0.94 15.67 -1.65
N GLU A 59 -1.24 15.94 -0.39
CA GLU A 59 -0.28 16.51 0.56
C GLU A 59 0.95 15.61 0.75
N ILE A 60 0.74 14.28 0.86
CA ILE A 60 1.84 13.31 0.95
C ILE A 60 2.68 13.30 -0.32
N LEU A 61 2.03 13.35 -1.49
CA LEU A 61 2.73 13.40 -2.77
C LEU A 61 3.58 14.67 -2.90
N GLU A 62 3.04 15.83 -2.52
CA GLU A 62 3.76 17.11 -2.53
C GLU A 62 4.97 17.10 -1.58
N GLU A 63 4.84 16.53 -0.38
CA GLU A 63 5.95 16.35 0.57
C GLU A 63 7.03 15.40 0.04
N MET A 64 6.61 14.33 -0.63
CA MET A 64 7.55 13.39 -1.28
C MET A 64 8.28 14.05 -2.46
N GLU A 65 7.59 14.86 -3.26
CA GLU A 65 8.17 15.61 -4.39
C GLU A 65 9.15 16.70 -3.90
N ASN A 66 8.86 17.35 -2.78
CA ASN A 66 9.73 18.31 -2.13
C ASN A 66 10.90 17.67 -1.35
N CYS A 67 10.96 16.34 -1.35
CA CYS A 67 11.98 15.56 -0.64
C CYS A 67 12.05 15.89 0.86
N GLU A 68 10.88 16.09 1.49
CA GLU A 68 10.77 16.25 2.93
C GLU A 68 11.40 15.07 3.68
N ALA A 69 11.84 15.30 4.90
CA ALA A 69 12.54 14.28 5.68
C ALA A 69 11.71 13.00 5.88
N PRO A 70 12.34 11.82 5.85
CA PRO A 70 11.63 10.53 6.06
C PRO A 70 10.82 10.48 7.35
N GLU A 71 11.27 11.19 8.40
CA GLU A 71 10.58 11.33 9.69
C GLU A 71 9.22 12.04 9.58
N VAL A 72 9.03 12.85 8.53
CA VAL A 72 7.78 13.56 8.24
C VAL A 72 6.87 12.73 7.34
N VAL A 73 7.45 12.11 6.31
CA VAL A 73 6.70 11.44 5.23
C VAL A 73 6.21 10.05 5.64
N PHE A 74 7.07 9.22 6.25
CA PHE A 74 6.71 7.83 6.59
C PHE A 74 5.53 7.70 7.55
N PRO A 75 5.41 8.50 8.65
CA PRO A 75 4.24 8.41 9.53
C PRO A 75 2.93 8.60 8.77
N LYS A 76 2.90 9.54 7.83
CA LYS A 76 1.71 9.87 7.04
C LYS A 76 1.34 8.77 6.05
N ILE A 77 2.35 8.12 5.45
CA ILE A 77 2.14 6.96 4.58
C ILE A 77 1.53 5.80 5.37
N PHE A 78 2.12 5.46 6.52
CA PHE A 78 1.63 4.37 7.37
C PHE A 78 0.20 4.65 7.85
N GLU A 79 -0.07 5.84 8.40
CA GLU A 79 -1.40 6.24 8.86
C GLU A 79 -2.44 6.14 7.74
N MET A 80 -2.12 6.65 6.55
CA MET A 80 -3.01 6.60 5.40
C MET A 80 -3.33 5.17 4.98
N LEU A 81 -2.32 4.29 4.90
CA LEU A 81 -2.52 2.89 4.53
C LEU A 81 -3.37 2.15 5.57
N GLU A 82 -3.09 2.33 6.86
CA GLU A 82 -3.89 1.75 7.94
C GLU A 82 -5.33 2.23 7.92
N LEU A 83 -5.57 3.52 7.80
CA LEU A 83 -6.92 4.08 7.73
C LEU A 83 -7.68 3.55 6.51
N SER A 84 -7.00 3.35 5.38
CA SER A 84 -7.61 2.77 4.18
C SER A 84 -8.10 1.34 4.40
N VAL A 85 -7.35 0.55 5.16
CA VAL A 85 -7.74 -0.82 5.51
C VAL A 85 -8.85 -0.85 6.56
N LYS A 86 -8.77 0.02 7.59
CA LYS A 86 -9.77 0.07 8.66
C LYS A 86 -11.13 0.55 8.18
N SER A 87 -11.15 1.54 7.30
CA SER A 87 -12.40 2.07 6.75
C SER A 87 -13.09 1.12 5.77
N ARG A 88 -12.39 0.10 5.27
CA ARG A 88 -12.86 -0.85 4.25
C ARG A 88 -12.36 -2.26 4.52
N PRO A 89 -12.92 -2.95 5.52
CA PRO A 89 -12.42 -4.26 5.97
C PRO A 89 -12.52 -5.36 4.89
N GLU A 90 -13.44 -5.23 3.93
CA GLU A 90 -13.57 -6.17 2.82
C GLU A 90 -12.47 -6.02 1.77
N LEU A 91 -11.85 -4.84 1.64
CA LEU A 91 -10.89 -4.54 0.57
C LEU A 91 -9.73 -5.54 0.51
N LEU A 92 -9.07 -5.81 1.63
CA LEU A 92 -7.96 -6.78 1.66
C LEU A 92 -8.38 -8.19 1.31
N ARG A 93 -9.58 -8.61 1.75
CA ARG A 93 -10.13 -9.93 1.43
C ARG A 93 -10.44 -10.04 -0.06
N LEU A 94 -11.04 -9.00 -0.65
CA LEU A 94 -11.31 -8.95 -2.09
C LEU A 94 -10.02 -8.96 -2.91
N ILE A 95 -8.98 -8.23 -2.48
CA ILE A 95 -7.65 -8.29 -3.12
C ILE A 95 -7.09 -9.71 -3.07
N ALA A 96 -7.17 -10.38 -1.92
CA ALA A 96 -6.72 -11.76 -1.78
C ALA A 96 -7.50 -12.71 -2.70
N VAL A 97 -8.83 -12.62 -2.76
CA VAL A 97 -9.68 -13.39 -3.67
C VAL A 97 -9.30 -13.12 -5.13
N ALA A 98 -9.08 -11.86 -5.52
CA ALA A 98 -8.64 -11.51 -6.87
C ALA A 98 -7.33 -12.22 -7.26
N PHE A 99 -6.34 -12.23 -6.39
CA PHE A 99 -5.05 -12.85 -6.67
C PHE A 99 -5.08 -14.38 -6.63
N LEU A 100 -5.89 -14.97 -5.75
CA LEU A 100 -5.94 -16.41 -5.56
C LEU A 100 -6.90 -17.10 -6.54
N GLU A 101 -8.04 -16.48 -6.84
CA GLU A 101 -9.13 -17.12 -7.61
C GLU A 101 -9.30 -16.51 -9.01
N LEU A 102 -8.97 -15.22 -9.24
CA LEU A 102 -9.26 -14.49 -10.49
C LEU A 102 -7.99 -13.85 -11.10
N ARG A 103 -6.99 -14.66 -11.38
CA ARG A 103 -5.64 -14.21 -11.80
C ARG A 103 -5.63 -13.22 -12.97
N GLY A 104 -6.58 -13.31 -13.91
CA GLY A 104 -6.58 -12.50 -15.15
C GLY A 104 -6.74 -11.00 -14.91
N GLY A 105 -7.66 -10.58 -14.05
CA GLY A 105 -7.93 -9.17 -13.75
C GLY A 105 -7.07 -8.59 -12.63
N ALA A 106 -6.45 -9.43 -11.79
CA ALA A 106 -5.64 -8.98 -10.66
C ALA A 106 -4.47 -8.08 -11.09
N PHE A 107 -3.88 -8.33 -12.25
CA PHE A 107 -2.80 -7.51 -12.80
C PHE A 107 -3.28 -6.12 -13.21
N GLN A 108 -4.45 -6.01 -13.82
CA GLN A 108 -5.04 -4.71 -14.19
C GLN A 108 -5.37 -3.90 -12.94
N PHE A 109 -6.00 -4.52 -11.94
CA PHE A 109 -6.26 -3.89 -10.64
C PHE A 109 -4.97 -3.38 -9.98
N SER A 110 -3.92 -4.21 -9.95
CA SER A 110 -2.62 -3.82 -9.40
C SER A 110 -2.05 -2.60 -10.11
N ARG A 111 -2.11 -2.55 -11.44
CA ARG A 111 -1.64 -1.39 -12.22
C ARG A 111 -2.40 -0.11 -11.92
N GLU A 112 -3.70 -0.21 -11.69
CA GLU A 112 -4.55 0.97 -11.48
C GLU A 112 -4.43 1.53 -10.05
N TYR A 113 -4.37 0.66 -9.03
CA TYR A 113 -4.46 1.08 -7.63
C TYR A 113 -3.17 0.93 -6.83
N ILE A 114 -2.40 -0.13 -7.06
CA ILE A 114 -1.22 -0.45 -6.24
C ILE A 114 0.05 0.16 -6.82
N SER A 115 0.27 -0.03 -8.11
CA SER A 115 1.51 0.43 -8.77
C SER A 115 1.76 1.94 -8.65
N PRO A 116 0.76 2.84 -8.72
CA PRO A 116 1.01 4.27 -8.54
C PRO A 116 1.54 4.60 -7.14
N ILE A 117 1.01 3.95 -6.10
CA ILE A 117 1.46 4.11 -4.71
C ILE A 117 2.91 3.63 -4.57
N VAL A 118 3.18 2.40 -5.01
CA VAL A 118 4.52 1.80 -4.96
C VAL A 118 5.52 2.64 -5.73
N SER A 119 5.16 3.12 -6.92
CA SER A 119 6.04 3.93 -7.76
C SER A 119 6.37 5.29 -7.14
N ALA A 120 5.40 5.93 -6.48
CA ALA A 120 5.62 7.19 -5.80
C ALA A 120 6.58 7.02 -4.61
N ILE A 121 6.37 6.00 -3.78
CA ILE A 121 7.24 5.69 -2.64
C ILE A 121 8.64 5.31 -3.11
N ASN A 122 8.77 4.49 -4.17
CA ASN A 122 10.07 4.12 -4.73
C ASN A 122 10.86 5.34 -5.20
N ARG A 123 10.20 6.27 -5.89
CA ARG A 123 10.85 7.51 -6.36
C ARG A 123 11.31 8.36 -5.19
N TYR A 124 10.47 8.52 -4.18
CA TYR A 124 10.82 9.26 -2.97
C TYR A 124 12.03 8.65 -2.26
N LEU A 125 12.06 7.32 -2.08
CA LEU A 125 13.19 6.63 -1.47
C LEU A 125 14.48 6.79 -2.27
N ALA A 126 14.41 6.71 -3.61
CA ALA A 126 15.58 6.92 -4.46
C ALA A 126 16.15 8.34 -4.29
N LEU A 127 15.30 9.36 -4.31
CA LEU A 127 15.71 10.74 -4.06
C LEU A 127 16.27 10.95 -2.64
N SER A 128 15.69 10.30 -1.64
CA SER A 128 16.16 10.37 -0.25
C SER A 128 17.55 9.73 -0.09
N VAL A 129 17.85 8.66 -0.85
CA VAL A 129 19.19 8.08 -0.91
C VAL A 129 20.19 9.04 -1.57
N GLU A 130 19.81 9.65 -2.70
CA GLU A 130 20.66 10.63 -3.40
C GLU A 130 20.98 11.84 -2.53
N ASN A 131 20.02 12.29 -1.72
CA ASN A 131 20.18 13.40 -0.78
C ASN A 131 20.88 13.00 0.55
N GLY A 132 21.22 11.73 0.72
CA GLY A 132 21.90 11.22 1.92
C GLY A 132 21.01 11.14 3.17
N GLN A 133 19.69 11.29 3.03
CA GLN A 133 18.72 11.16 4.12
C GLN A 133 18.50 9.70 4.52
N VAL A 134 18.63 8.80 3.56
CA VAL A 134 18.44 7.35 3.69
C VAL A 134 19.72 6.66 3.20
N ARG A 135 20.12 5.56 3.85
CA ARG A 135 21.23 4.73 3.38
C ARG A 135 20.92 4.10 2.03
N ASN A 136 21.95 3.72 1.29
CA ASN A 136 21.78 3.03 0.01
C ASN A 136 21.08 1.68 0.22
N LEU A 137 19.84 1.58 -0.24
CA LEU A 137 18.96 0.41 -0.13
C LEU A 137 18.33 0.13 -1.49
N ASP A 138 17.95 -1.13 -1.70
CA ASP A 138 17.04 -1.46 -2.80
C ASP A 138 15.65 -0.85 -2.51
N SER A 139 15.32 0.21 -3.24
CA SER A 139 14.07 0.95 -3.04
C SER A 139 12.84 0.08 -3.32
N THR A 140 12.92 -0.86 -4.28
CA THR A 140 11.81 -1.74 -4.61
C THR A 140 11.51 -2.73 -3.49
N ILE A 141 12.53 -3.38 -2.94
CA ILE A 141 12.38 -4.30 -1.80
C ILE A 141 11.89 -3.52 -0.58
N THR A 142 12.50 -2.37 -0.31
CA THR A 142 12.15 -1.52 0.85
C THR A 142 10.70 -1.06 0.78
N THR A 143 10.25 -0.54 -0.38
CA THR A 143 8.86 -0.11 -0.58
C THR A 143 7.88 -1.27 -0.49
N THR A 144 8.21 -2.41 -1.12
CA THR A 144 7.31 -3.58 -1.09
C THR A 144 7.13 -4.08 0.33
N ALA A 145 8.20 -4.16 1.12
CA ALA A 145 8.13 -4.54 2.52
C ALA A 145 7.30 -3.53 3.35
N LEU A 146 7.51 -2.22 3.15
CA LEU A 146 6.74 -1.16 3.82
C LEU A 146 5.25 -1.30 3.56
N VAL A 147 4.86 -1.35 2.28
CA VAL A 147 3.45 -1.44 1.87
C VAL A 147 2.82 -2.75 2.36
N THR A 148 3.54 -3.87 2.26
CA THR A 148 3.05 -5.18 2.71
C THR A 148 2.80 -5.17 4.22
N VAL A 149 3.74 -4.67 5.01
CA VAL A 149 3.57 -4.58 6.47
C VAL A 149 2.41 -3.67 6.83
N ALA A 150 2.33 -2.47 6.24
CA ALA A 150 1.27 -1.52 6.53
C ALA A 150 -0.14 -2.05 6.21
N LEU A 151 -0.27 -2.82 5.13
CA LEU A 151 -1.57 -3.38 4.71
C LEU A 151 -1.95 -4.65 5.47
N LEU A 152 -1.01 -5.55 5.74
CA LEU A 152 -1.32 -6.86 6.33
C LEU A 152 -1.33 -6.85 7.85
N HIS A 153 -0.57 -5.97 8.49
CA HIS A 153 -0.44 -5.94 9.95
C HIS A 153 -1.77 -5.88 10.72
N PRO A 154 -2.75 -5.02 10.36
CA PRO A 154 -4.01 -4.96 11.08
C PRO A 154 -4.78 -6.29 11.08
N GLY A 155 -4.66 -7.04 9.98
CA GLY A 155 -5.25 -8.37 9.85
C GLY A 155 -4.51 -9.44 10.67
N MET A 156 -3.18 -9.41 10.62
CA MET A 156 -2.33 -10.34 11.34
C MET A 156 -2.46 -10.22 12.86
N LEU A 157 -2.53 -8.99 13.37
CA LEU A 157 -2.73 -8.78 14.82
C LEU A 157 -4.03 -9.40 15.31
N LYS A 158 -5.13 -9.26 14.59
CA LYS A 158 -6.41 -9.91 14.94
C LYS A 158 -6.33 -11.43 14.97
N MET A 159 -5.39 -12.02 14.22
CA MET A 159 -5.18 -13.47 14.23
C MET A 159 -4.31 -13.95 15.40
N ILE A 160 -3.38 -13.10 15.86
CA ILE A 160 -2.41 -13.44 16.91
C ILE A 160 -2.96 -13.09 18.29
N ASP A 161 -3.67 -11.98 18.42
CA ASP A 161 -4.21 -11.49 19.68
C ASP A 161 -5.75 -11.60 19.71
N ASP A 162 -6.23 -12.70 20.26
CA ASP A 162 -7.66 -13.00 20.43
C ASP A 162 -8.33 -12.04 21.46
N ARG A 163 -7.53 -11.30 22.24
CA ARG A 163 -8.03 -10.34 23.24
C ARG A 163 -8.25 -8.95 22.70
N GLY A 164 -7.73 -8.64 21.49
CA GLY A 164 -7.91 -7.36 20.83
C GLY A 164 -7.26 -6.17 21.54
N GLU A 165 -6.40 -6.41 22.52
CA GLU A 165 -5.78 -5.36 23.34
C GLU A 165 -4.45 -4.86 22.79
N SER A 166 -3.80 -5.63 21.91
CA SER A 166 -2.51 -5.25 21.34
C SER A 166 -2.70 -4.30 20.17
N TYR A 167 -2.28 -3.07 20.34
CA TYR A 167 -2.39 -1.98 19.36
C TYR A 167 -3.83 -1.61 19.00
N ALA A 168 -4.65 -1.30 20.01
CA ALA A 168 -6.02 -0.80 19.83
C ALA A 168 -6.07 0.53 19.04
N ASP A 169 -4.96 1.28 18.98
CA ASP A 169 -4.85 2.52 18.24
C ASP A 169 -3.94 2.38 17.01
N SER A 170 -4.50 2.67 15.83
CA SER A 170 -3.77 2.74 14.55
C SER A 170 -2.61 3.69 14.59
N TYR A 171 -2.74 4.77 15.34
CA TYR A 171 -1.71 5.79 15.46
C TYR A 171 -0.48 5.26 16.19
N GLU A 172 -0.66 4.46 17.24
CA GLU A 172 0.47 3.81 17.93
C GLU A 172 1.18 2.80 17.05
N ALA A 173 0.45 1.99 16.32
CA ALA A 173 1.03 1.03 15.37
C ALA A 173 1.80 1.76 14.24
N ALA A 174 1.21 2.80 13.65
CA ALA A 174 1.87 3.60 12.63
C ALA A 174 3.17 4.23 13.15
N ARG A 175 3.19 4.75 14.38
CA ARG A 175 4.40 5.28 15.01
C ARG A 175 5.46 4.20 15.26
N ALA A 176 5.06 3.03 15.74
CA ALA A 176 5.97 1.92 15.98
C ALA A 176 6.64 1.44 14.68
N TYR A 177 5.86 1.30 13.61
CA TYR A 177 6.38 0.96 12.28
C TYR A 177 7.25 2.05 11.70
N THR A 178 6.83 3.30 11.81
CA THR A 178 7.66 4.43 11.39
C THR A 178 9.02 4.39 12.07
N LYS A 179 9.05 4.21 13.39
CA LYS A 179 10.31 4.11 14.14
C LYS A 179 11.16 2.94 13.65
N PHE A 180 10.55 1.75 13.52
CA PHE A 180 11.25 0.57 13.00
C PHE A 180 11.86 0.83 11.61
N TRP A 181 11.10 1.46 10.71
CA TRP A 181 11.58 1.76 9.37
C TRP A 181 12.65 2.84 9.36
N LEU A 182 12.49 3.91 10.14
CA LEU A 182 13.51 4.95 10.26
C LEU A 182 14.82 4.39 10.80
N ASP A 183 14.76 3.56 11.84
CA ASP A 183 15.94 2.89 12.38
C ASP A 183 16.60 1.96 11.35
N ALA A 184 15.80 1.32 10.51
CA ALA A 184 16.30 0.43 9.45
C ALA A 184 16.89 1.17 8.25
N VAL A 185 16.35 2.34 7.88
CA VAL A 185 16.74 3.07 6.66
C VAL A 185 17.66 4.27 6.93
N ALA A 186 17.81 4.71 8.17
CA ALA A 186 18.65 5.86 8.52
C ALA A 186 20.10 5.67 8.07
N SER A 187 20.68 6.72 7.50
CA SER A 187 22.11 6.77 7.20
C SER A 187 22.93 6.74 8.48
N LYS A 188 23.89 5.83 8.59
CA LYS A 188 24.81 5.85 9.72
C LYS A 188 25.75 7.06 9.60
N PRO A 189 26.08 7.76 10.70
CA PRO A 189 26.93 8.95 10.67
C PRO A 189 28.29 8.74 9.98
N SER A 190 28.83 7.51 9.98
CA SER A 190 30.10 7.16 9.34
C SER A 190 30.04 7.08 7.81
N GLU A 191 28.89 6.89 7.20
CA GLU A 191 28.75 6.75 5.74
C GLU A 191 28.65 8.11 5.03
N VAL A 192 28.16 9.13 5.73
CA VAL A 192 28.01 10.50 5.19
C VAL A 192 29.37 11.18 5.01
N SER A 193 30.36 10.87 5.85
CA SER A 193 31.70 11.48 5.79
C SER A 193 32.51 10.98 4.60
N THR A 194 32.40 9.70 4.23
CA THR A 194 33.22 9.09 3.18
C THR A 194 32.83 9.56 1.77
N ASN A 195 31.55 9.83 1.55
CA ASN A 195 31.05 10.22 0.23
C ASN A 195 31.31 11.71 -0.12
N ARG A 196 31.49 12.58 0.87
CA ARG A 196 31.88 13.99 0.64
C ARG A 196 33.36 14.12 0.22
N PHE A 197 34.26 13.29 0.74
CA PHE A 197 35.68 13.30 0.38
C PHE A 197 35.95 12.66 -0.99
N ALA A 198 35.21 11.61 -1.37
CA ALA A 198 35.36 10.98 -2.69
C ALA A 198 34.92 11.90 -3.86
N LYS A 199 33.98 12.80 -3.66
CA LYS A 199 33.60 13.81 -4.67
C LYS A 199 34.56 14.98 -4.78
N ALA A 200 35.37 15.26 -3.75
CA ALA A 200 36.34 16.36 -3.76
C ALA A 200 37.66 15.99 -4.46
N GLU A 201 38.06 14.71 -4.44
CA GLU A 201 39.31 14.26 -5.09
C GLU A 201 39.21 14.10 -6.62
N THR A 202 37.97 14.01 -7.16
CA THR A 202 37.79 13.86 -8.63
C THR A 202 37.75 15.19 -9.37
N SER A 203 37.92 16.34 -8.72
CA SER A 203 37.81 17.68 -9.32
C SER A 203 39.14 18.48 -9.39
N LEU A 204 40.31 17.85 -9.21
CA LEU A 204 41.57 18.50 -9.45
C LEU A 204 41.99 18.41 -10.92
N PRO A 205 42.13 19.55 -11.63
CA PRO A 205 42.62 19.54 -13.00
C PRO A 205 44.09 19.15 -13.02
N ALA A 206 44.46 18.21 -13.87
CA ALA A 206 45.83 17.88 -14.22
C ALA A 206 46.53 19.16 -14.74
N GLN A 207 47.42 19.75 -13.92
CA GLN A 207 48.34 20.77 -14.41
C GLN A 207 49.43 20.06 -15.16
N GLY A 208 49.58 20.43 -16.45
CA GLY A 208 50.56 19.91 -17.38
C GLY A 208 51.99 20.38 -17.07
N SER A 209 52.89 19.55 -17.52
CA SER A 209 54.23 19.92 -17.97
C SER A 209 54.57 19.07 -19.17
#